data_c393d2ceb1733bc513ed285b263147ce
#
_entry.id   c393d2ceb1733bc513ed285b263147ce
#
_cell.length_a   1.000
_cell.length_b   1.000
_cell.length_c   1.000
_cell.angle_alpha   90.00
_cell.angle_beta   90.00
_cell.angle_gamma   90.00
#
_symmetry.space_group_name_H-M   'P 1'
#
loop_
_entity.id
_entity.type
_entity.pdbx_description
1 polymer ?
#
loop_
_entity_poly.entity_id
_entity_poly.type
_entity_poly.pdbx_seq_one_letter_code
_entity_poly.pdbx_strand_id
1 'polypeptide(L)'
;MKKYFIHAITNYVSIYNVAAIIKATGAYPIMADDYNESASITKNADALYINLGMLNENKKIAIKNSIRAANEKKIPIVVDPVGIGASEYRREFFFEILKEIKSGVIKANLSEILSIYNDEKSHGVDNEHEMSEDEKIEVLQKLSKKYGIIFVMTGEANIAADGNEFIKVSGGSEMLKNIVGSGCMLGGIVAASVSKGLSLKNVKAALEISRDASLLAEKNKKCGPMEFLNEYIDSVHKNREE
;
A
#
# COMPACT_ATOMS: atom_id res chain seq x y z
N MET A 1 -15.99 9.46 -18.24
CA MET A 1 -15.12 9.45 -17.03
C MET A 1 -13.65 9.35 -17.39
N LYS A 2 -12.74 10.03 -16.66
CA LYS A 2 -11.29 9.88 -16.83
C LYS A 2 -10.88 8.44 -16.47
N LYS A 3 -10.06 7.81 -17.32
CA LYS A 3 -9.44 6.51 -17.04
C LYS A 3 -8.15 6.75 -16.26
N TYR A 4 -7.98 6.07 -15.13
CA TYR A 4 -6.76 6.14 -14.33
C TYR A 4 -5.96 4.85 -14.52
N PHE A 5 -4.70 4.97 -14.88
CA PHE A 5 -3.79 3.86 -15.09
C PHE A 5 -2.84 3.72 -13.90
N ILE A 6 -2.76 2.52 -13.33
CA ILE A 6 -1.91 2.21 -12.19
C ILE A 6 -0.81 1.27 -12.65
N HIS A 7 0.42 1.77 -12.69
CA HIS A 7 1.57 0.89 -12.90
C HIS A 7 1.88 0.17 -11.59
N ALA A 8 1.88 -1.16 -11.60
CA ALA A 8 2.11 -1.96 -10.40
C ALA A 8 3.29 -2.93 -10.60
N ILE A 9 4.36 -2.70 -9.84
CA ILE A 9 5.48 -3.62 -9.69
C ILE A 9 5.27 -4.36 -8.37
N THR A 10 4.74 -5.58 -8.43
CA THR A 10 4.31 -6.34 -7.26
C THR A 10 4.93 -7.74 -7.20
N ASN A 11 4.63 -8.48 -6.14
CA ASN A 11 5.07 -9.86 -5.97
C ASN A 11 4.17 -10.84 -6.75
N TYR A 12 4.76 -11.94 -7.20
CA TYR A 12 4.07 -12.93 -8.04
C TYR A 12 3.00 -13.74 -7.29
N VAL A 13 3.06 -13.80 -5.96
CA VAL A 13 2.07 -14.52 -5.14
C VAL A 13 0.70 -13.83 -5.20
N SER A 14 0.68 -12.50 -5.25
CA SER A 14 -0.55 -11.71 -5.21
C SER A 14 -0.85 -10.93 -6.49
N ILE A 15 -0.05 -11.06 -7.53
CA ILE A 15 -0.13 -10.23 -8.75
C ILE A 15 -1.52 -10.24 -9.38
N TYR A 16 -2.15 -11.42 -9.51
CA TYR A 16 -3.49 -11.53 -10.07
C TYR A 16 -4.53 -10.80 -9.22
N ASN A 17 -4.49 -11.02 -7.90
CA ASN A 17 -5.43 -10.39 -6.96
C ASN A 17 -5.26 -8.87 -6.91
N VAL A 18 -4.01 -8.39 -7.00
CA VAL A 18 -3.71 -6.95 -7.08
C VAL A 18 -4.26 -6.36 -8.38
N ALA A 19 -4.09 -7.03 -9.51
CA ALA A 19 -4.66 -6.57 -10.77
C ALA A 19 -6.19 -6.56 -10.73
N ALA A 20 -6.81 -7.63 -10.21
CA ALA A 20 -8.26 -7.75 -10.10
C ALA A 20 -8.86 -6.66 -9.20
N ILE A 21 -8.26 -6.41 -8.03
CA ILE A 21 -8.76 -5.41 -7.09
C ILE A 21 -8.59 -3.97 -7.63
N ILE A 22 -7.47 -3.64 -8.27
CA ILE A 22 -7.29 -2.35 -8.94
C ILE A 22 -8.37 -2.18 -10.01
N LYS A 23 -8.65 -3.22 -10.80
CA LYS A 23 -9.71 -3.17 -11.81
C LYS A 23 -11.08 -2.99 -11.20
N ALA A 24 -11.37 -3.62 -10.07
CA ALA A 24 -12.62 -3.48 -9.34
C ALA A 24 -12.86 -2.03 -8.87
N THR A 25 -11.81 -1.26 -8.50
CA THR A 25 -11.94 0.17 -8.17
C THR A 25 -12.29 1.05 -9.39
N GLY A 26 -12.28 0.51 -10.61
CA GLY A 26 -12.47 1.25 -11.86
C GLY A 26 -11.19 1.80 -12.48
N ALA A 27 -10.05 1.62 -11.84
CA ALA A 27 -8.76 1.93 -12.42
C ALA A 27 -8.29 0.82 -13.37
N TYR A 28 -7.22 1.07 -14.10
CA TYR A 28 -6.63 0.14 -15.07
C TYR A 28 -5.24 -0.26 -14.62
N PRO A 29 -5.05 -1.53 -14.17
CA PRO A 29 -3.74 -2.01 -13.77
C PRO A 29 -2.84 -2.28 -14.98
N ILE A 30 -1.56 -1.94 -14.85
CA ILE A 30 -0.50 -2.34 -15.78
C ILE A 30 0.56 -3.04 -14.94
N MET A 31 0.69 -4.36 -15.14
CA MET A 31 1.54 -5.24 -14.34
C MET A 31 2.86 -5.47 -15.09
N ALA A 32 3.78 -4.49 -15.05
CA ALA A 32 5.04 -4.53 -15.77
C ALA A 32 6.22 -4.37 -14.80
N ASP A 33 7.13 -5.35 -14.76
CA ASP A 33 8.29 -5.34 -13.86
C ASP A 33 9.64 -5.52 -14.58
N ASP A 34 9.65 -5.50 -15.92
CA ASP A 34 10.88 -5.50 -16.69
C ASP A 34 11.53 -4.12 -16.69
N TYR A 35 12.83 -4.07 -16.37
CA TYR A 35 13.57 -2.81 -16.27
C TYR A 35 13.74 -2.07 -17.60
N ASN A 36 13.58 -2.75 -18.75
CA ASN A 36 13.65 -2.13 -20.07
C ASN A 36 12.41 -1.28 -20.40
N GLU A 37 11.23 -1.64 -19.86
CA GLU A 37 9.97 -0.94 -20.16
C GLU A 37 9.39 -0.15 -18.96
N SER A 38 9.76 -0.50 -17.73
CA SER A 38 9.12 0.00 -16.49
C SER A 38 9.04 1.53 -16.43
N ALA A 39 10.09 2.25 -16.80
CA ALA A 39 10.10 3.71 -16.82
C ALA A 39 9.10 4.28 -17.85
N SER A 40 9.03 3.71 -19.06
CA SER A 40 8.10 4.16 -20.09
C SER A 40 6.64 3.91 -19.73
N ILE A 41 6.37 2.78 -19.09
CA ILE A 41 5.05 2.45 -18.54
C ILE A 41 4.66 3.46 -17.46
N THR A 42 5.56 3.75 -16.50
CA THR A 42 5.30 4.73 -15.44
C THR A 42 4.99 6.12 -15.98
N LYS A 43 5.68 6.56 -17.04
CA LYS A 43 5.40 7.85 -17.69
C LYS A 43 3.97 7.97 -18.23
N ASN A 44 3.29 6.86 -18.48
CA ASN A 44 1.91 6.82 -18.96
C ASN A 44 0.89 6.51 -17.84
N ALA A 45 1.34 6.19 -16.61
CA ALA A 45 0.48 5.89 -15.48
C ALA A 45 0.04 7.15 -14.70
N ASP A 46 -1.03 7.06 -13.92
CA ASP A 46 -1.52 8.11 -13.00
C ASP A 46 -1.08 7.86 -11.54
N ALA A 47 -0.60 6.65 -11.21
CA ALA A 47 0.09 6.32 -9.96
C ALA A 47 1.02 5.12 -10.17
N LEU A 48 2.05 5.02 -9.33
CA LEU A 48 2.96 3.88 -9.26
C LEU A 48 2.71 3.11 -7.95
N TYR A 49 2.46 1.81 -8.04
CA TYR A 49 2.39 0.92 -6.89
C TYR A 49 3.59 -0.03 -6.87
N ILE A 50 4.32 -0.06 -5.77
CA ILE A 50 5.50 -0.88 -5.54
C ILE A 50 5.26 -1.80 -4.35
N ASN A 51 5.50 -3.10 -4.50
CA ASN A 51 5.47 -4.07 -3.43
C ASN A 51 6.80 -4.83 -3.39
N LEU A 52 7.49 -4.82 -2.24
CA LEU A 52 8.84 -5.37 -2.10
C LEU A 52 8.87 -6.88 -1.84
N GLY A 53 7.74 -7.55 -1.89
CA GLY A 53 7.69 -9.01 -1.87
C GLY A 53 8.40 -9.61 -3.10
N MET A 54 9.17 -10.70 -2.90
CA MET A 54 9.89 -11.41 -3.98
C MET A 54 10.82 -10.49 -4.80
N LEU A 55 11.62 -9.70 -4.09
CA LEU A 55 12.61 -8.79 -4.68
C LEU A 55 13.75 -9.56 -5.37
N ASN A 56 14.19 -9.07 -6.52
CA ASN A 56 15.40 -9.52 -7.23
C ASN A 56 16.08 -8.33 -7.91
N GLU A 57 17.29 -8.52 -8.46
CA GLU A 57 18.08 -7.42 -9.02
C GLU A 57 17.38 -6.72 -10.19
N ASN A 58 16.75 -7.46 -11.10
CA ASN A 58 16.02 -6.85 -12.23
C ASN A 58 14.86 -5.98 -11.73
N LYS A 59 14.11 -6.48 -10.74
CA LYS A 59 13.00 -5.73 -10.13
C LYS A 59 13.50 -4.49 -9.39
N LYS A 60 14.66 -4.54 -8.71
CA LYS A 60 15.27 -3.36 -8.09
C LYS A 60 15.57 -2.26 -9.11
N ILE A 61 16.13 -2.63 -10.26
CA ILE A 61 16.41 -1.68 -11.35
C ILE A 61 15.09 -1.10 -11.89
N ALA A 62 14.10 -1.95 -12.16
CA ALA A 62 12.78 -1.53 -12.63
C ALA A 62 12.10 -0.54 -11.66
N ILE A 63 12.14 -0.83 -10.35
CA ILE A 63 11.59 0.03 -9.30
C ILE A 63 12.28 1.41 -9.31
N LYS A 64 13.61 1.46 -9.31
CA LYS A 64 14.35 2.74 -9.34
C LYS A 64 14.04 3.57 -10.60
N ASN A 65 14.01 2.92 -11.76
CA ASN A 65 13.65 3.57 -13.02
C ASN A 65 12.22 4.14 -12.98
N SER A 66 11.29 3.38 -12.40
CA SER A 66 9.89 3.77 -12.24
C SER A 66 9.72 4.92 -11.23
N ILE A 67 10.44 4.91 -10.11
CA ILE A 67 10.42 6.01 -9.13
C ILE A 67 10.89 7.32 -9.77
N ARG A 68 11.98 7.29 -10.55
CA ARG A 68 12.48 8.48 -11.27
C ARG A 68 11.42 9.00 -12.24
N ALA A 69 10.83 8.12 -13.04
CA ALA A 69 9.79 8.49 -13.99
C ALA A 69 8.52 9.04 -13.29
N ALA A 70 8.11 8.47 -12.15
CA ALA A 70 6.99 8.95 -11.35
C ALA A 70 7.26 10.34 -10.77
N ASN A 71 8.47 10.56 -10.23
CA ASN A 71 8.89 11.86 -9.71
C ASN A 71 8.93 12.94 -10.79
N GLU A 72 9.44 12.63 -12.00
CA GLU A 72 9.44 13.54 -13.15
C GLU A 72 8.01 13.91 -13.56
N LYS A 73 7.12 12.93 -13.61
CA LYS A 73 5.71 13.13 -13.96
C LYS A 73 4.88 13.73 -12.82
N LYS A 74 5.41 13.75 -11.60
CA LYS A 74 4.72 14.20 -10.37
C LYS A 74 3.46 13.38 -10.04
N ILE A 75 3.49 12.07 -10.30
CA ILE A 75 2.43 11.15 -9.90
C ILE A 75 2.76 10.52 -8.54
N PRO A 76 1.74 10.15 -7.73
CA PRO A 76 1.96 9.54 -6.43
C PRO A 76 2.56 8.14 -6.54
N ILE A 77 3.44 7.84 -5.58
CA ILE A 77 4.09 6.54 -5.44
C ILE A 77 3.54 5.88 -4.17
N VAL A 78 2.98 4.68 -4.28
CA VAL A 78 2.54 3.87 -3.14
C VAL A 78 3.51 2.72 -2.95
N VAL A 79 4.10 2.57 -1.75
CA VAL A 79 5.02 1.47 -1.45
C VAL A 79 4.45 0.61 -0.33
N ASP A 80 4.46 -0.69 -0.57
CA ASP A 80 4.18 -1.74 0.39
C ASP A 80 5.50 -2.46 0.72
N PRO A 81 6.17 -2.14 1.84
CA PRO A 81 7.51 -2.62 2.16
C PRO A 81 7.48 -4.04 2.76
N VAL A 82 6.83 -4.97 2.09
CA VAL A 82 6.59 -6.34 2.55
C VAL A 82 7.88 -7.01 3.02
N GLY A 83 7.91 -7.35 4.32
CA GLY A 83 8.95 -8.18 4.92
C GLY A 83 10.28 -7.47 5.19
N ILE A 84 10.31 -6.15 5.27
CA ILE A 84 11.53 -5.39 5.64
C ILE A 84 11.98 -5.67 7.06
N GLY A 85 11.06 -6.06 7.96
CA GLY A 85 11.41 -6.45 9.33
C GLY A 85 12.15 -7.80 9.41
N ALA A 86 11.98 -8.67 8.41
CA ALA A 86 12.55 -10.01 8.38
C ALA A 86 13.72 -10.18 7.39
N SER A 87 13.96 -9.22 6.52
CA SER A 87 14.99 -9.30 5.46
C SER A 87 15.81 -8.03 5.38
N GLU A 88 17.07 -8.11 5.77
CA GLU A 88 18.05 -7.02 5.65
C GLU A 88 18.17 -6.53 4.20
N TYR A 89 18.25 -7.46 3.24
CA TYR A 89 18.30 -7.16 1.82
C TYR A 89 17.12 -6.29 1.35
N ARG A 90 15.89 -6.57 1.83
CA ARG A 90 14.72 -5.74 1.50
C ARG A 90 14.74 -4.41 2.25
N ARG A 91 15.19 -4.42 3.50
CA ARG A 91 15.27 -3.22 4.34
C ARG A 91 16.26 -2.21 3.76
N GLU A 92 17.46 -2.64 3.40
CA GLU A 92 18.46 -1.78 2.76
C GLU A 92 17.91 -1.15 1.47
N PHE A 93 17.32 -1.96 0.61
CA PHE A 93 16.72 -1.45 -0.62
C PHE A 93 15.54 -0.52 -0.37
N PHE A 94 14.70 -0.80 0.63
CA PHE A 94 13.61 0.09 1.01
C PHE A 94 14.13 1.47 1.41
N PHE A 95 15.15 1.54 2.28
CA PHE A 95 15.73 2.82 2.69
C PHE A 95 16.44 3.56 1.56
N GLU A 96 17.00 2.84 0.60
CA GLU A 96 17.55 3.43 -0.60
C GLU A 96 16.46 4.16 -1.40
N ILE A 97 15.36 3.46 -1.72
CA ILE A 97 14.28 4.05 -2.53
C ILE A 97 13.45 5.08 -1.76
N LEU A 98 13.29 4.94 -0.44
CA LEU A 98 12.53 5.89 0.38
C LEU A 98 13.08 7.32 0.26
N LYS A 99 14.39 7.47 0.16
CA LYS A 99 15.09 8.76 -0.04
C LYS A 99 14.81 9.39 -1.40
N GLU A 100 14.42 8.58 -2.39
CA GLU A 100 14.12 9.05 -3.75
C GLU A 100 12.66 9.44 -3.95
N ILE A 101 11.74 9.00 -3.07
CA ILE A 101 10.30 9.26 -3.19
C ILE A 101 9.99 10.70 -2.78
N LYS A 102 9.46 11.50 -3.71
CA LYS A 102 9.09 12.91 -3.47
C LYS A 102 7.63 13.11 -3.07
N SER A 103 6.76 12.19 -3.42
CA SER A 103 5.32 12.31 -3.19
C SER A 103 4.67 10.93 -3.19
N GLY A 104 4.03 10.53 -2.10
CA GLY A 104 3.46 9.19 -2.04
C GLY A 104 2.95 8.75 -0.68
N VAL A 105 2.75 7.43 -0.60
CA VAL A 105 2.22 6.73 0.57
C VAL A 105 3.10 5.50 0.86
N ILE A 106 3.54 5.34 2.10
CA ILE A 106 4.07 4.08 2.61
C ILE A 106 2.94 3.37 3.37
N LYS A 107 2.52 2.20 2.90
CA LYS A 107 1.52 1.37 3.57
C LYS A 107 2.18 0.13 4.14
N ALA A 108 2.21 0.00 5.45
CA ALA A 108 2.91 -1.06 6.15
C ALA A 108 2.12 -1.56 7.37
N ASN A 109 2.38 -2.77 7.85
CA ASN A 109 1.87 -3.24 9.13
C ASN A 109 2.69 -2.67 10.30
N LEU A 110 2.24 -2.92 11.54
CA LEU A 110 2.92 -2.40 12.75
C LEU A 110 4.39 -2.83 12.81
N SER A 111 4.71 -4.09 12.54
CA SER A 111 6.09 -4.61 12.59
C SER A 111 6.99 -3.92 11.54
N GLU A 112 6.49 -3.69 10.34
CA GLU A 112 7.21 -2.98 9.28
C GLU A 112 7.38 -1.49 9.62
N ILE A 113 6.35 -0.82 10.17
CA ILE A 113 6.47 0.57 10.65
C ILE A 113 7.52 0.68 11.76
N LEU A 114 7.52 -0.24 12.71
CA LEU A 114 8.52 -0.25 13.77
C LEU A 114 9.93 -0.50 13.23
N SER A 115 10.07 -1.35 12.23
CA SER A 115 11.37 -1.56 11.56
C SER A 115 11.87 -0.28 10.90
N ILE A 116 10.99 0.54 10.29
CA ILE A 116 11.36 1.84 9.74
C ILE A 116 11.75 2.81 10.85
N TYR A 117 10.93 2.87 11.91
CA TYR A 117 11.13 3.83 13.00
C TYR A 117 12.36 3.54 13.85
N ASN A 118 12.67 2.26 14.11
CA ASN A 118 13.81 1.84 14.94
C ASN A 118 15.15 2.00 14.19
N ASP A 119 15.21 1.73 12.89
CA ASP A 119 16.40 1.97 12.06
C ASP A 119 16.80 3.46 12.12
N GLU A 120 15.81 4.34 12.25
CA GLU A 120 16.00 5.79 12.38
C GLU A 120 16.57 6.24 13.72
N LYS A 121 16.33 5.49 14.80
CA LYS A 121 16.70 5.91 16.16
C LYS A 121 18.07 5.40 16.63
N SER A 122 18.75 4.52 15.88
CA SER A 122 20.03 3.88 16.27
C SER A 122 19.97 3.09 17.59
N HIS A 123 18.83 3.07 18.29
CA HIS A 123 18.58 2.33 19.53
C HIS A 123 17.13 1.83 19.49
N GLY A 124 16.97 0.51 19.55
CA GLY A 124 15.66 -0.14 19.50
C GLY A 124 14.74 0.32 20.64
N VAL A 125 13.48 0.53 20.31
CA VAL A 125 12.42 0.50 21.32
C VAL A 125 12.24 -0.96 21.70
N ASP A 126 12.38 -1.30 22.97
CA ASP A 126 12.09 -2.64 23.48
C ASP A 126 10.66 -3.01 23.10
N ASN A 127 10.52 -4.01 22.23
CA ASN A 127 9.25 -4.46 21.66
C ASN A 127 8.38 -5.26 22.64
N GLU A 128 8.60 -5.18 23.94
CA GLU A 128 7.82 -5.91 24.95
C GLU A 128 6.51 -5.21 25.37
N HIS A 129 6.28 -3.97 24.92
CA HIS A 129 5.04 -3.24 25.21
C HIS A 129 4.12 -3.19 23.98
N GLU A 130 2.85 -3.58 24.16
CA GLU A 130 1.79 -3.25 23.21
C GLU A 130 1.69 -1.72 23.12
N MET A 131 2.00 -1.17 21.92
CA MET A 131 1.88 0.26 21.69
C MET A 131 0.43 0.70 21.82
N SER A 132 0.22 1.75 22.58
CA SER A 132 -1.04 2.48 22.60
C SER A 132 -1.38 3.10 21.25
N GLU A 133 -2.62 3.49 21.06
CA GLU A 133 -3.05 4.15 19.81
C GLU A 133 -2.34 5.50 19.62
N ASP A 134 -2.19 6.27 20.69
CA ASP A 134 -1.51 7.57 20.63
C ASP A 134 -0.03 7.44 20.24
N GLU A 135 0.66 6.42 20.75
CA GLU A 135 2.05 6.12 20.34
C GLU A 135 2.14 5.74 18.86
N LYS A 136 1.19 4.96 18.34
CA LYS A 136 1.12 4.61 16.91
C LYS A 136 0.93 5.87 16.04
N ILE A 137 0.04 6.76 16.44
CA ILE A 137 -0.20 8.04 15.75
C ILE A 137 1.06 8.90 15.79
N GLU A 138 1.70 9.03 16.94
CA GLU A 138 2.92 9.82 17.09
C GLU A 138 4.06 9.32 16.18
N VAL A 139 4.26 7.99 16.13
CA VAL A 139 5.25 7.36 15.23
C VAL A 139 4.96 7.71 13.78
N LEU A 140 3.71 7.55 13.33
CA LEU A 140 3.32 7.86 11.95
C LEU A 140 3.52 9.33 11.62
N GLN A 141 3.14 10.25 12.51
CA GLN A 141 3.32 11.68 12.31
C GLN A 141 4.80 12.06 12.22
N LYS A 142 5.66 11.47 13.06
CA LYS A 142 7.11 11.69 13.02
C LYS A 142 7.71 11.23 11.69
N LEU A 143 7.36 10.02 11.24
CA LEU A 143 7.82 9.48 9.96
C LEU A 143 7.32 10.33 8.79
N SER A 144 6.04 10.70 8.80
CA SER A 144 5.45 11.53 7.75
C SER A 144 6.09 12.91 7.66
N LYS A 145 6.35 13.55 8.80
CA LYS A 145 7.08 14.83 8.87
C LYS A 145 8.49 14.73 8.32
N LYS A 146 9.20 13.66 8.68
CA LYS A 146 10.59 13.45 8.27
C LYS A 146 10.72 13.27 6.77
N TYR A 147 9.85 12.46 6.18
CA TYR A 147 9.94 12.10 4.76
C TYR A 147 9.06 12.94 3.83
N GLY A 148 8.15 13.76 4.37
CA GLY A 148 7.24 14.58 3.57
C GLY A 148 6.19 13.77 2.78
N ILE A 149 5.87 12.54 3.22
CA ILE A 149 4.95 11.62 2.57
C ILE A 149 3.97 11.02 3.60
N ILE A 150 2.86 10.48 3.12
CA ILE A 150 1.86 9.85 3.98
C ILE A 150 2.34 8.47 4.42
N PHE A 151 2.21 8.16 5.71
CA PHE A 151 2.41 6.83 6.25
C PHE A 151 1.07 6.23 6.69
N VAL A 152 0.84 4.97 6.33
CA VAL A 152 -0.34 4.18 6.70
C VAL A 152 0.11 2.94 7.46
N MET A 153 -0.35 2.81 8.70
CA MET A 153 -0.20 1.60 9.51
C MET A 153 -1.46 0.77 9.41
N THR A 154 -1.33 -0.48 8.96
CA THR A 154 -2.45 -1.43 8.87
C THR A 154 -2.49 -2.35 10.09
N GLY A 155 -3.70 -2.68 10.55
CA GLY A 155 -3.97 -3.54 11.70
C GLY A 155 -5.46 -3.70 11.97
N GLU A 156 -5.85 -3.89 13.22
CA GLU A 156 -7.26 -3.89 13.64
C GLU A 156 -7.94 -2.55 13.32
N ALA A 157 -7.22 -1.47 13.50
CA ALA A 157 -7.53 -0.17 12.93
C ALA A 157 -6.42 0.24 11.98
N ASN A 158 -6.79 0.77 10.83
CA ASN A 158 -5.85 1.40 9.91
C ASN A 158 -5.72 2.87 10.28
N ILE A 159 -4.49 3.33 10.49
CA ILE A 159 -4.18 4.72 10.83
C ILE A 159 -3.29 5.30 9.73
N ALA A 160 -3.60 6.49 9.24
CA ALA A 160 -2.75 7.20 8.30
C ALA A 160 -2.46 8.62 8.78
N ALA A 161 -1.23 9.10 8.54
CA ALA A 161 -0.80 10.44 8.89
C ALA A 161 0.00 11.10 7.76
N ASP A 162 -0.08 12.44 7.64
CA ASP A 162 0.72 13.25 6.70
C ASP A 162 1.75 14.16 7.41
N GLY A 163 1.87 13.99 8.72
CA GLY A 163 2.74 14.79 9.60
C GLY A 163 2.04 15.96 10.28
N ASN A 164 0.88 16.41 9.80
CA ASN A 164 0.08 17.47 10.43
C ASN A 164 -1.22 16.88 11.01
N GLU A 165 -1.88 16.05 10.22
CA GLU A 165 -3.15 15.43 10.57
C GLU A 165 -3.02 13.91 10.52
N PHE A 166 -3.97 13.23 11.12
CA PHE A 166 -4.14 11.80 11.00
C PHE A 166 -5.61 11.42 10.78
N ILE A 167 -5.81 10.24 10.23
CA ILE A 167 -7.13 9.61 10.11
C ILE A 167 -7.06 8.18 10.62
N LYS A 168 -8.20 7.68 11.10
CA LYS A 168 -8.37 6.31 11.55
C LYS A 168 -9.59 5.69 10.89
N VAL A 169 -9.44 4.46 10.43
CA VAL A 169 -10.52 3.62 9.91
C VAL A 169 -10.47 2.28 10.64
N SER A 170 -11.43 2.07 11.53
CA SER A 170 -11.53 0.86 12.35
C SER A 170 -12.49 -0.15 11.73
N GLY A 171 -12.32 -1.41 12.09
CA GLY A 171 -13.16 -2.51 11.64
C GLY A 171 -12.68 -3.11 10.33
N GLY A 172 -13.54 -3.95 9.77
CA GLY A 172 -13.25 -4.82 8.63
C GLY A 172 -13.38 -6.28 9.04
N SER A 173 -13.40 -7.16 8.06
CA SER A 173 -13.55 -8.59 8.31
C SER A 173 -12.23 -9.23 8.75
N GLU A 174 -12.27 -10.01 9.82
CA GLU A 174 -11.17 -10.87 10.26
C GLU A 174 -10.77 -11.91 9.19
N MET A 175 -11.66 -12.26 8.27
CA MET A 175 -11.37 -13.16 7.15
C MET A 175 -10.25 -12.66 6.24
N LEU A 176 -9.99 -11.34 6.21
CA LEU A 176 -8.85 -10.79 5.47
C LEU A 176 -7.50 -11.36 5.94
N LYS A 177 -7.38 -11.77 7.20
CA LYS A 177 -6.18 -12.42 7.75
C LYS A 177 -5.91 -13.79 7.12
N ASN A 178 -6.96 -14.45 6.62
CA ASN A 178 -6.89 -15.76 5.95
C ASN A 178 -6.63 -15.67 4.44
N ILE A 179 -6.57 -14.44 3.90
CA ILE A 179 -6.36 -14.21 2.47
C ILE A 179 -4.92 -13.81 2.21
N VAL A 180 -4.19 -14.65 1.49
CA VAL A 180 -2.83 -14.34 1.07
C VAL A 180 -2.84 -13.12 0.14
N GLY A 181 -2.09 -12.09 0.51
CA GLY A 181 -1.99 -10.86 -0.28
C GLY A 181 -3.11 -9.85 -0.04
N SER A 182 -3.95 -10.01 0.99
CA SER A 182 -4.96 -8.99 1.37
C SER A 182 -4.34 -7.60 1.58
N GLY A 183 -3.19 -7.52 2.26
CA GLY A 183 -2.43 -6.29 2.41
C GLY A 183 -1.94 -5.73 1.07
N CYS A 184 -1.48 -6.59 0.14
CA CYS A 184 -1.05 -6.16 -1.19
C CYS A 184 -2.23 -5.60 -2.01
N MET A 185 -3.41 -6.22 -1.90
CA MET A 185 -4.65 -5.70 -2.53
C MET A 185 -5.03 -4.33 -1.97
N LEU A 186 -4.94 -4.12 -0.65
CA LEU A 186 -5.16 -2.80 -0.06
C LEU A 186 -4.19 -1.76 -0.63
N GLY A 187 -2.91 -2.12 -0.85
CA GLY A 187 -1.96 -1.25 -1.55
C GLY A 187 -2.43 -0.84 -2.94
N GLY A 188 -3.02 -1.77 -3.68
CA GLY A 188 -3.63 -1.51 -4.99
C GLY A 188 -4.84 -0.56 -4.91
N ILE A 189 -5.73 -0.72 -3.91
CA ILE A 189 -6.87 0.20 -3.68
C ILE A 189 -6.36 1.61 -3.33
N VAL A 190 -5.34 1.70 -2.46
CA VAL A 190 -4.71 2.99 -2.10
C VAL A 190 -4.15 3.66 -3.35
N ALA A 191 -3.39 2.93 -4.20
CA ALA A 191 -2.83 3.47 -5.42
C ALA A 191 -3.91 4.00 -6.39
N ALA A 192 -5.00 3.24 -6.55
CA ALA A 192 -6.14 3.66 -7.35
C ALA A 192 -6.84 4.92 -6.80
N SER A 193 -6.94 5.07 -5.48
CA SER A 193 -7.55 6.24 -4.84
C SER A 193 -6.66 7.47 -4.95
N VAL A 194 -5.36 7.36 -4.66
CA VAL A 194 -4.44 8.51 -4.71
C VAL A 194 -4.07 8.92 -6.13
N SER A 195 -4.33 8.10 -7.16
CA SER A 195 -4.20 8.50 -8.57
C SER A 195 -5.13 9.67 -8.95
N LYS A 196 -6.19 9.87 -8.18
CA LYS A 196 -7.14 11.00 -8.31
C LYS A 196 -6.65 12.28 -7.60
N GLY A 197 -5.55 12.18 -6.87
CA GLY A 197 -4.92 13.24 -6.06
C GLY A 197 -4.41 12.69 -4.74
N LEU A 198 -3.16 13.01 -4.40
CA LEU A 198 -2.57 12.58 -3.13
C LEU A 198 -3.12 13.41 -1.98
N SER A 199 -3.82 12.77 -1.05
CA SER A 199 -4.36 13.41 0.17
C SER A 199 -4.76 12.37 1.20
N LEU A 200 -4.78 12.73 2.50
CA LEU A 200 -5.36 11.89 3.56
C LEU A 200 -6.82 11.53 3.29
N LYS A 201 -7.59 12.42 2.67
CA LYS A 201 -8.98 12.15 2.26
C LYS A 201 -9.08 10.96 1.31
N ASN A 202 -8.24 10.92 0.27
CA ASN A 202 -8.24 9.83 -0.71
C ASN A 202 -7.67 8.53 -0.13
N VAL A 203 -6.69 8.62 0.79
CA VAL A 203 -6.22 7.46 1.56
C VAL A 203 -7.34 6.93 2.44
N LYS A 204 -8.05 7.79 3.17
CA LYS A 204 -9.21 7.40 4.00
C LYS A 204 -10.27 6.66 3.17
N ALA A 205 -10.64 7.21 2.03
CA ALA A 205 -11.59 6.58 1.13
C ALA A 205 -11.16 5.18 0.69
N ALA A 206 -9.87 4.98 0.39
CA ALA A 206 -9.31 3.66 0.08
C ALA A 206 -9.47 2.65 1.22
N LEU A 207 -9.17 3.08 2.45
CA LEU A 207 -9.30 2.26 3.64
C LEU A 207 -10.76 1.92 3.95
N GLU A 208 -11.68 2.87 3.77
CA GLU A 208 -13.12 2.67 3.94
C GLU A 208 -13.69 1.72 2.88
N ILE A 209 -13.33 1.88 1.61
CA ILE A 209 -13.72 0.95 0.53
C ILE A 209 -13.30 -0.48 0.88
N SER A 210 -12.07 -0.68 1.34
CA SER A 210 -11.56 -2.02 1.71
C SER A 210 -12.32 -2.58 2.93
N ARG A 211 -12.53 -1.76 3.98
CA ARG A 211 -13.31 -2.15 5.16
C ARG A 211 -14.72 -2.58 4.78
N ASP A 212 -15.45 -1.73 4.07
CA ASP A 212 -16.85 -1.95 3.75
C ASP A 212 -17.04 -3.14 2.81
N ALA A 213 -16.17 -3.29 1.82
CA ALA A 213 -16.17 -4.45 0.94
C ALA A 213 -15.90 -5.75 1.69
N SER A 214 -14.99 -5.74 2.68
CA SER A 214 -14.70 -6.93 3.49
C SER A 214 -15.87 -7.33 4.39
N LEU A 215 -16.57 -6.35 4.97
CA LEU A 215 -17.77 -6.59 5.78
C LEU A 215 -18.94 -7.10 4.94
N LEU A 216 -19.08 -6.63 3.69
CA LEU A 216 -20.07 -7.16 2.75
C LEU A 216 -19.76 -8.62 2.38
N ALA A 217 -18.51 -8.94 2.08
CA ALA A 217 -18.08 -10.30 1.78
C ALA A 217 -18.31 -11.27 2.96
N GLU A 218 -18.11 -10.81 4.20
CA GLU A 218 -18.31 -11.62 5.40
C GLU A 218 -19.77 -11.99 5.67
N LYS A 219 -20.75 -11.24 5.16
CA LYS A 219 -22.18 -11.54 5.31
C LYS A 219 -22.53 -12.93 4.77
N ASN A 220 -21.77 -13.45 3.82
CA ASN A 220 -21.90 -14.83 3.37
C ASN A 220 -21.10 -15.77 4.30
N LYS A 221 -21.65 -16.07 5.48
CA LYS A 221 -21.02 -16.87 6.55
C LYS A 221 -20.64 -18.30 6.16
N LYS A 222 -21.04 -18.80 5.00
CA LYS A 222 -20.75 -20.17 4.53
C LYS A 222 -19.55 -20.24 3.60
N CYS A 223 -18.99 -19.09 3.19
CA CYS A 223 -17.89 -19.07 2.24
C CYS A 223 -16.56 -19.42 2.89
N GLY A 224 -15.75 -20.16 2.17
CA GLY A 224 -14.33 -20.36 2.48
C GLY A 224 -13.49 -19.17 2.02
N PRO A 225 -12.16 -19.20 2.27
CA PRO A 225 -11.28 -18.09 1.92
C PRO A 225 -11.34 -17.65 0.45
N MET A 226 -11.51 -18.59 -0.48
CA MET A 226 -11.56 -18.25 -1.92
C MET A 226 -12.89 -17.61 -2.33
N GLU A 227 -14.01 -18.07 -1.77
CA GLU A 227 -15.31 -17.43 -2.00
C GLU A 227 -15.32 -16.03 -1.38
N PHE A 228 -14.80 -15.90 -0.15
CA PHE A 228 -14.64 -14.60 0.48
C PHE A 228 -13.79 -13.66 -0.37
N LEU A 229 -12.68 -14.12 -0.91
CA LEU A 229 -11.82 -13.31 -1.80
C LEU A 229 -12.59 -12.80 -3.02
N ASN A 230 -13.36 -13.66 -3.68
CA ASN A 230 -14.16 -13.28 -4.82
C ASN A 230 -15.23 -12.24 -4.43
N GLU A 231 -15.98 -12.49 -3.35
CA GLU A 231 -16.99 -11.57 -2.84
C GLU A 231 -16.38 -10.23 -2.40
N TYR A 232 -15.15 -10.25 -1.85
CA TYR A 232 -14.43 -9.02 -1.48
C TYR A 232 -14.11 -8.18 -2.72
N ILE A 233 -13.59 -8.78 -3.79
CA ILE A 233 -13.29 -8.09 -5.04
C ILE A 233 -14.58 -7.55 -5.69
N ASP A 234 -15.63 -8.36 -5.73
CA ASP A 234 -16.92 -7.97 -6.28
C ASP A 234 -17.57 -6.84 -5.46
N SER A 235 -17.41 -6.86 -4.13
CA SER A 235 -17.91 -5.81 -3.25
C SER A 235 -17.17 -4.47 -3.44
N VAL A 236 -15.86 -4.51 -3.72
CA VAL A 236 -15.11 -3.29 -4.12
C VAL A 236 -15.68 -2.71 -5.43
N HIS A 237 -16.06 -3.57 -6.38
CA HIS A 237 -16.66 -3.12 -7.63
C HIS A 237 -18.04 -2.47 -7.41
N LYS A 238 -18.89 -3.05 -6.57
CA LYS A 238 -20.23 -2.53 -6.25
C LYS A 238 -20.16 -1.17 -5.55
N ASN A 239 -19.30 -1.02 -4.55
CA ASN A 239 -19.12 0.23 -3.79
C ASN A 239 -18.61 1.41 -4.65
N ARG A 240 -18.20 1.15 -5.89
CA ARG A 240 -17.80 2.20 -6.84
C ARG A 240 -18.99 2.89 -7.50
N GLU A 241 -20.13 2.22 -7.58
CA GLU A 241 -21.32 2.68 -8.32
C GLU A 241 -22.25 3.55 -7.46
N GLU A 242 -22.02 3.57 -6.13
CA GLU A 242 -22.69 4.48 -5.18
C GLU A 242 -21.86 5.76 -4.97
#